data_99b8c3d9c0e96e4b99c09a2b84dd8059
#
_entry.id   99b8c3d9c0e96e4b99c09a2b84dd8059
#
_cell.length_a   1.000
_cell.length_b   1.000
_cell.length_c   1.000
_cell.angle_alpha   90.00
_cell.angle_beta   90.00
_cell.angle_gamma   90.00
#
_symmetry.space_group_name_H-M   'P 1'
#
loop_
_entity.id
_entity.type
_entity.pdbx_description
1 polymer ?
#
loop_
_entity_poly.entity_id
_entity_poly.type
_entity_poly.pdbx_seq_one_letter_code
_entity_poly.pdbx_strand_id
1 'polypeptide(L)'
;MQVIYGKIRSVDIKNRLISILIKNKIEYFYLSRTQMKRYDPFLTEGLYVYFRSTDSKKIHHHVVCYDIIAFIKMARRTKRKLIVYYDIDTIKEGVVNLLNQDHNRMFLDLEFTMPPYNYNKKTTEKSFVPEIIQYGIYIENKNSELLDCDTRLIRPIDKRGLNARTYEFLHIGPSQMRKAISFREFYLNLKYFMETYNPVIYVWGKNDMSVLDSGYKLHNLKPITKRKDFINLMQVIKNYYSIKDDIGLFKAVEWLEDKKIIDTQEHDALDDAYMTMKVFHLFKNQITSNKFKITKPNKKKN
;
A
#
# COMPACT_ATOMS: atom_id res chain seq x y z
N MET A 1 -17.09 -11.01 18.32
CA MET A 1 -16.38 -9.73 18.15
C MET A 1 -17.24 -8.62 18.74
N GLN A 2 -16.72 -7.93 19.75
CA GLN A 2 -17.46 -6.88 20.47
C GLN A 2 -16.97 -5.48 20.09
N VAL A 3 -17.86 -4.51 20.20
CA VAL A 3 -17.56 -3.11 19.97
C VAL A 3 -17.44 -2.39 21.30
N ILE A 4 -16.32 -1.71 21.51
CA ILE A 4 -15.97 -1.06 22.78
C ILE A 4 -15.89 0.45 22.56
N TYR A 5 -16.50 1.19 23.48
CA TYR A 5 -16.34 2.63 23.63
C TYR A 5 -15.94 2.94 25.06
N GLY A 6 -14.92 3.77 25.22
CA GLY A 6 -14.48 4.17 26.56
C GLY A 6 -13.35 5.19 26.54
N LYS A 7 -12.97 5.61 27.74
CA LYS A 7 -11.89 6.58 27.97
C LYS A 7 -10.63 5.86 28.43
N ILE A 8 -9.50 6.10 27.78
CA ILE A 8 -8.20 5.55 28.20
C ILE A 8 -7.85 6.07 29.58
N ARG A 9 -7.49 5.17 30.48
CA ARG A 9 -7.00 5.45 31.82
C ARG A 9 -5.50 5.34 31.94
N SER A 10 -4.89 4.38 31.25
CA SER A 10 -3.44 4.24 31.20
C SER A 10 -3.01 3.62 29.88
N VAL A 11 -1.77 3.90 29.49
CA VAL A 11 -1.10 3.32 28.32
C VAL A 11 0.24 2.76 28.76
N ASP A 12 0.43 1.46 28.55
CA ASP A 12 1.71 0.76 28.74
C ASP A 12 2.29 0.44 27.37
N ILE A 13 3.15 1.30 26.87
CA ILE A 13 3.76 1.18 25.53
C ILE A 13 4.65 -0.06 25.47
N LYS A 14 5.41 -0.36 26.53
CA LYS A 14 6.35 -1.48 26.58
C LYS A 14 5.62 -2.82 26.42
N ASN A 15 4.54 -3.01 27.15
CA ASN A 15 3.73 -4.22 27.13
C ASN A 15 2.58 -4.16 26.12
N ARG A 16 2.41 -3.05 25.40
CA ARG A 16 1.36 -2.81 24.40
C ARG A 16 -0.05 -2.98 24.94
N LEU A 17 -0.27 -2.51 26.18
CA LEU A 17 -1.54 -2.57 26.86
C LEU A 17 -2.14 -1.18 27.05
N ILE A 18 -3.45 -1.08 26.90
CA ILE A 18 -4.21 0.09 27.33
C ILE A 18 -5.28 -0.36 28.33
N SER A 19 -5.51 0.45 29.35
CA SER A 19 -6.65 0.27 30.25
C SER A 19 -7.74 1.28 29.94
N ILE A 20 -8.99 0.82 29.91
CA ILE A 20 -10.14 1.64 29.53
C ILE A 20 -11.22 1.54 30.58
N LEU A 21 -11.79 2.68 30.93
CA LEU A 21 -12.93 2.75 31.81
C LEU A 21 -14.22 2.51 31.02
N ILE A 22 -14.90 1.40 31.30
CA ILE A 22 -16.16 0.98 30.67
C ILE A 22 -17.17 0.74 31.78
N LYS A 23 -18.28 1.47 31.79
CA LYS A 23 -19.34 1.32 32.80
C LYS A 23 -18.80 1.20 34.24
N ASN A 24 -17.88 2.10 34.62
CA ASN A 24 -17.20 2.14 35.92
C ASN A 24 -16.28 0.96 36.26
N LYS A 25 -15.95 0.10 35.29
CA LYS A 25 -14.94 -0.95 35.43
C LYS A 25 -13.75 -0.68 34.55
N ILE A 26 -12.56 -1.02 35.00
CA ILE A 26 -11.34 -0.94 34.20
C ILE A 26 -11.14 -2.29 33.50
N GLU A 27 -11.10 -2.25 32.18
CA GLU A 27 -10.79 -3.42 31.34
C GLU A 27 -9.49 -3.16 30.58
N TYR A 28 -8.71 -4.24 30.35
CA TYR A 28 -7.42 -4.18 29.68
C TYR A 28 -7.53 -4.69 28.25
N PHE A 29 -6.81 -4.02 27.35
CA PHE A 29 -6.80 -4.34 25.93
C PHE A 29 -5.38 -4.36 25.39
N TYR A 30 -5.06 -5.38 24.63
CA TYR A 30 -3.75 -5.58 24.03
C TYR A 30 -3.73 -5.12 22.57
N LEU A 31 -2.65 -4.41 22.21
CA LEU A 31 -2.36 -3.99 20.84
C LEU A 31 -1.25 -4.85 20.24
N SER A 32 -1.41 -5.28 19.00
CA SER A 32 -0.29 -5.86 18.26
C SER A 32 0.85 -4.85 18.11
N ARG A 33 2.06 -5.34 17.82
CA ARG A 33 3.24 -4.46 17.59
C ARG A 33 2.96 -3.41 16.51
N THR A 34 2.33 -3.83 15.42
CA THR A 34 1.96 -2.93 14.30
C THR A 34 0.95 -1.87 14.72
N GLN A 35 -0.08 -2.26 15.50
CA GLN A 35 -1.06 -1.31 16.01
C GLN A 35 -0.43 -0.31 16.98
N MET A 36 0.39 -0.77 17.92
CA MET A 36 1.08 0.12 18.85
C MET A 36 1.93 1.13 18.07
N LYS A 37 2.78 0.67 17.14
CA LYS A 37 3.62 1.57 16.31
C LYS A 37 2.79 2.60 15.51
N ARG A 38 1.59 2.21 15.04
CA ARG A 38 0.71 3.09 14.26
C ARG A 38 0.01 4.14 15.11
N TYR A 39 -0.45 3.76 16.30
CA TYR A 39 -1.36 4.58 17.10
C TYR A 39 -0.71 5.23 18.33
N ASP A 40 0.51 4.80 18.72
CA ASP A 40 1.27 5.35 19.86
C ASP A 40 1.26 6.89 19.92
N PRO A 41 1.48 7.65 18.84
CA PRO A 41 1.47 9.11 18.91
C PRO A 41 0.14 9.72 19.38
N PHE A 42 -0.95 8.96 19.32
CA PHE A 42 -2.28 9.43 19.71
C PHE A 42 -2.74 8.84 21.05
N LEU A 43 -2.23 7.66 21.41
CA LEU A 43 -2.66 6.93 22.61
C LEU A 43 -2.15 7.65 23.88
N THR A 44 -3.06 8.33 24.54
CA THR A 44 -2.75 9.06 25.78
C THR A 44 -3.91 8.92 26.75
N GLU A 45 -3.63 9.07 28.05
CA GLU A 45 -4.67 9.12 29.06
C GLU A 45 -5.70 10.22 28.74
N GLY A 46 -6.97 9.91 28.95
CA GLY A 46 -8.08 10.81 28.69
C GLY A 46 -8.60 10.81 27.25
N LEU A 47 -7.95 10.06 26.33
CA LEU A 47 -8.47 9.88 24.97
C LEU A 47 -9.71 8.99 24.99
N TYR A 48 -10.74 9.39 24.26
CA TYR A 48 -11.88 8.54 23.96
C TYR A 48 -11.57 7.66 22.75
N VAL A 49 -11.81 6.36 22.88
CA VAL A 49 -11.57 5.37 21.84
C VAL A 49 -12.82 4.56 21.58
N TYR A 50 -13.03 4.26 20.28
CA TYR A 50 -14.07 3.40 19.79
C TYR A 50 -13.40 2.36 18.88
N PHE A 51 -13.55 1.06 19.20
CA PHE A 51 -12.82 0.00 18.51
C PHE A 51 -13.53 -1.35 18.63
N ARG A 52 -13.10 -2.30 17.79
CA ARG A 52 -13.51 -3.69 17.86
C ARG A 52 -12.46 -4.49 18.60
N SER A 53 -12.92 -5.41 19.45
CA SER A 53 -12.06 -6.36 20.16
C SER A 53 -12.55 -7.80 20.02
N THR A 54 -11.72 -8.76 20.47
CA THR A 54 -12.10 -10.17 20.59
C THR A 54 -13.19 -10.34 21.66
N ASP A 55 -13.96 -11.42 21.57
CA ASP A 55 -14.98 -11.76 22.58
C ASP A 55 -14.37 -12.47 23.79
N SER A 56 -13.24 -13.13 23.61
CA SER A 56 -12.53 -13.88 24.65
C SER A 56 -11.30 -13.11 25.13
N LYS A 57 -11.02 -13.23 26.43
CA LYS A 57 -9.80 -12.71 27.05
C LYS A 57 -8.64 -13.69 26.83
N LYS A 58 -7.45 -13.14 26.71
CA LYS A 58 -6.17 -13.85 26.68
C LYS A 58 -5.22 -13.26 27.71
N ILE A 59 -4.14 -13.95 27.98
CA ILE A 59 -3.09 -13.46 28.88
C ILE A 59 -1.96 -12.91 28.03
N HIS A 60 -1.67 -11.62 28.15
CA HIS A 60 -0.51 -10.95 27.59
C HIS A 60 0.29 -10.27 28.71
N HIS A 61 1.59 -10.57 28.81
CA HIS A 61 2.46 -10.00 29.84
C HIS A 61 1.89 -10.11 31.28
N HIS A 62 1.33 -11.31 31.62
CA HIS A 62 0.65 -11.61 32.89
C HIS A 62 -0.65 -10.83 33.16
N VAL A 63 -1.17 -10.10 32.17
CA VAL A 63 -2.43 -9.36 32.27
C VAL A 63 -3.51 -10.07 31.46
N VAL A 64 -4.67 -10.30 32.07
CA VAL A 64 -5.87 -10.84 31.40
C VAL A 64 -6.54 -9.69 30.64
N CYS A 65 -6.56 -9.75 29.32
CA CYS A 65 -7.05 -8.67 28.47
C CYS A 65 -7.69 -9.20 27.16
N TYR A 66 -8.40 -8.33 26.46
CA TYR A 66 -8.91 -8.60 25.11
C TYR A 66 -7.92 -8.10 24.05
N ASP A 67 -7.87 -8.75 22.91
CA ASP A 67 -7.09 -8.24 21.77
C ASP A 67 -7.88 -7.15 21.02
N ILE A 68 -7.24 -6.01 20.73
CA ILE A 68 -7.81 -5.01 19.83
C ILE A 68 -7.70 -5.53 18.39
N ILE A 69 -8.85 -5.58 17.70
CA ILE A 69 -8.92 -5.96 16.29
C ILE A 69 -8.67 -4.75 15.41
N ALA A 70 -9.46 -3.69 15.59
CA ALA A 70 -9.33 -2.46 14.81
C ALA A 70 -9.93 -1.27 15.56
N PHE A 71 -9.26 -0.13 15.50
CA PHE A 71 -9.85 1.13 15.93
C PHE A 71 -10.84 1.66 14.88
N ILE A 72 -11.92 2.27 15.37
CA ILE A 72 -12.95 2.90 14.56
C ILE A 72 -12.78 4.42 14.65
N LYS A 73 -12.63 4.93 15.90
CA LYS A 73 -12.48 6.37 16.14
C LYS A 73 -11.62 6.63 17.38
N MET A 74 -10.86 7.71 17.33
CA MET A 74 -10.08 8.25 18.45
C MET A 74 -10.32 9.75 18.53
N ALA A 75 -10.75 10.24 19.68
CA ALA A 75 -11.04 11.65 19.85
C ALA A 75 -10.74 12.13 21.28
N ARG A 76 -10.39 13.38 21.43
CA ARG A 76 -10.23 14.05 22.73
C ARG A 76 -11.20 15.22 22.83
N ARG A 77 -11.97 15.26 23.89
CA ARG A 77 -12.78 16.42 24.22
C ARG A 77 -11.97 17.45 24.98
N THR A 78 -11.86 18.63 24.44
CA THR A 78 -11.32 19.81 25.14
C THR A 78 -12.48 20.68 25.62
N LYS A 79 -12.18 21.73 26.40
CA LYS A 79 -13.20 22.69 26.84
C LYS A 79 -13.93 23.38 25.67
N ARG A 80 -13.26 23.52 24.53
CA ARG A 80 -13.79 24.29 23.37
C ARG A 80 -14.28 23.43 22.21
N LYS A 81 -13.66 22.26 21.99
CA LYS A 81 -13.94 21.43 20.80
C LYS A 81 -13.63 19.94 21.02
N LEU A 82 -14.20 19.10 20.17
CA LEU A 82 -13.80 17.71 19.99
C LEU A 82 -12.66 17.67 18.95
N ILE A 83 -11.52 17.11 19.32
CA ILE A 83 -10.38 16.88 18.42
C ILE A 83 -10.42 15.40 18.03
N VAL A 84 -10.61 15.13 16.74
CA VAL A 84 -10.59 13.78 16.19
C VAL A 84 -9.19 13.49 15.65
N TYR A 85 -8.54 12.45 16.16
CA TYR A 85 -7.20 12.01 15.74
C TYR A 85 -7.26 10.88 14.72
N TYR A 86 -8.30 10.05 14.80
CA TYR A 86 -8.53 8.93 13.89
C TYR A 86 -10.02 8.71 13.72
N ASP A 87 -10.45 8.50 12.48
CA ASP A 87 -11.83 8.17 12.14
C ASP A 87 -11.83 7.34 10.84
N ILE A 88 -12.29 6.09 10.93
CA ILE A 88 -12.27 5.18 9.80
C ILE A 88 -13.23 5.63 8.68
N ASP A 89 -14.33 6.29 9.02
CA ASP A 89 -15.29 6.76 8.02
C ASP A 89 -14.71 7.92 7.21
N THR A 90 -14.02 8.86 7.87
CA THR A 90 -13.27 9.93 7.19
C THR A 90 -12.18 9.37 6.27
N ILE A 91 -11.47 8.30 6.71
CA ILE A 91 -10.47 7.64 5.86
C ILE A 91 -11.13 7.02 4.63
N LYS A 92 -12.25 6.32 4.79
CA LYS A 92 -12.99 5.72 3.68
C LYS A 92 -13.51 6.75 2.70
N GLU A 93 -14.06 7.84 3.20
CA GLU A 93 -14.48 8.97 2.36
C GLU A 93 -13.31 9.57 1.59
N GLY A 94 -12.15 9.76 2.25
CA GLY A 94 -10.92 10.22 1.61
C GLY A 94 -10.45 9.28 0.50
N VAL A 95 -10.54 7.97 0.69
CA VAL A 95 -10.21 6.97 -0.34
C VAL A 95 -11.17 7.05 -1.52
N VAL A 96 -12.49 7.15 -1.27
CA VAL A 96 -13.48 7.30 -2.34
C VAL A 96 -13.22 8.57 -3.15
N ASN A 97 -12.92 9.68 -2.47
CA ASN A 97 -12.62 10.94 -3.14
C ASN A 97 -11.33 10.84 -3.98
N LEU A 98 -10.28 10.18 -3.46
CA LEU A 98 -9.02 9.94 -4.17
C LEU A 98 -9.24 9.18 -5.48
N LEU A 99 -10.02 8.07 -5.44
CA LEU A 99 -10.24 7.23 -6.61
C LEU A 99 -11.19 7.87 -7.65
N ASN A 100 -11.93 8.90 -7.27
CA ASN A 100 -12.82 9.65 -8.15
C ASN A 100 -12.24 10.97 -8.65
N GLN A 101 -10.96 11.27 -8.38
CA GLN A 101 -10.34 12.48 -8.90
C GLN A 101 -10.23 12.46 -10.42
N ASP A 102 -10.49 13.62 -11.03
CA ASP A 102 -10.41 13.83 -12.47
C ASP A 102 -8.95 14.09 -12.91
N HIS A 103 -8.21 13.02 -13.18
CA HIS A 103 -6.85 13.08 -13.71
C HIS A 103 -6.55 11.85 -14.58
N ASN A 104 -5.54 11.94 -15.43
CA ASN A 104 -4.99 10.80 -16.11
C ASN A 104 -4.23 9.93 -15.10
N ARG A 105 -4.28 8.63 -15.28
CA ARG A 105 -3.65 7.64 -14.40
C ARG A 105 -2.59 6.86 -15.17
N MET A 106 -1.41 6.75 -14.60
CA MET A 106 -0.35 5.86 -15.05
C MET A 106 -0.24 4.71 -14.07
N PHE A 107 -0.40 3.49 -14.52
CA PHE A 107 -0.10 2.29 -13.74
C PHE A 107 1.30 1.86 -14.13
N LEU A 108 2.20 1.90 -13.16
CA LEU A 108 3.62 1.63 -13.33
C LEU A 108 4.03 0.45 -12.48
N ASP A 109 4.72 -0.50 -13.09
CA ASP A 109 5.46 -1.55 -12.41
C ASP A 109 6.90 -1.59 -12.91
N LEU A 110 7.84 -1.90 -12.02
CA LEU A 110 9.27 -1.95 -12.30
C LEU A 110 9.87 -3.25 -11.78
N GLU A 111 10.49 -3.99 -12.66
CA GLU A 111 11.31 -5.13 -12.26
C GLU A 111 12.77 -4.73 -12.09
N PHE A 112 13.45 -5.38 -11.15
CA PHE A 112 14.83 -5.02 -10.83
C PHE A 112 15.73 -6.23 -10.71
N THR A 113 17.03 -5.98 -10.95
CA THR A 113 18.07 -6.99 -10.85
C THR A 113 18.18 -7.55 -9.44
N MET A 114 18.45 -8.85 -9.35
CA MET A 114 18.75 -9.55 -8.11
C MET A 114 20.24 -9.81 -7.94
N PRO A 115 20.74 -9.83 -6.68
CA PRO A 115 22.09 -10.28 -6.44
C PRO A 115 22.24 -11.75 -6.82
N PRO A 116 23.42 -12.19 -7.29
CA PRO A 116 23.71 -13.60 -7.55
C PRO A 116 23.42 -14.48 -6.32
N TYR A 117 23.13 -15.77 -6.53
CA TYR A 117 22.84 -16.71 -5.43
C TYR A 117 23.93 -16.78 -4.36
N ASN A 118 25.18 -16.68 -4.78
CA ASN A 118 26.36 -16.73 -3.89
C ASN A 118 26.77 -15.35 -3.32
N TYR A 119 25.94 -14.31 -3.52
CA TYR A 119 26.26 -12.98 -3.03
C TYR A 119 26.22 -12.92 -1.51
N ASN A 120 27.33 -12.53 -0.91
CA ASN A 120 27.44 -12.29 0.53
C ASN A 120 27.80 -10.82 0.79
N LYS A 121 26.84 -10.08 1.34
CA LYS A 121 27.01 -8.66 1.63
C LYS A 121 28.18 -8.35 2.57
N LYS A 122 28.55 -9.29 3.45
CA LYS A 122 29.63 -9.07 4.43
C LYS A 122 31.05 -9.25 3.84
N THR A 123 31.18 -10.03 2.78
CA THR A 123 32.47 -10.37 2.16
C THR A 123 32.70 -9.67 0.83
N THR A 124 31.71 -8.98 0.30
CA THR A 124 31.79 -8.30 -0.99
C THR A 124 32.20 -6.86 -0.79
N GLU A 125 33.32 -6.42 -1.37
CA GLU A 125 33.86 -5.06 -1.26
C GLU A 125 32.86 -3.98 -1.69
N LYS A 126 32.11 -4.24 -2.77
CA LYS A 126 31.08 -3.30 -3.26
C LYS A 126 29.68 -3.89 -3.09
N SER A 127 28.86 -3.25 -2.29
CA SER A 127 27.46 -3.63 -2.10
C SER A 127 26.71 -3.70 -3.44
N PHE A 128 25.86 -4.73 -3.60
CA PHE A 128 24.95 -4.83 -4.73
C PHE A 128 23.80 -3.85 -4.56
N VAL A 129 23.55 -3.05 -5.58
CA VAL A 129 22.39 -2.13 -5.65
C VAL A 129 21.48 -2.63 -6.76
N PRO A 130 20.21 -2.96 -6.48
CA PRO A 130 19.27 -3.35 -7.51
C PRO A 130 19.09 -2.20 -8.52
N GLU A 131 19.11 -2.55 -9.81
CA GLU A 131 18.85 -1.62 -10.92
C GLU A 131 17.58 -2.04 -11.65
N ILE A 132 16.84 -1.07 -12.20
CA ILE A 132 15.67 -1.37 -13.02
C ILE A 132 16.10 -2.12 -14.27
N ILE A 133 15.45 -3.26 -14.55
CA ILE A 133 15.75 -4.14 -15.69
C ILE A 133 14.56 -4.26 -16.66
N GLN A 134 13.35 -3.93 -16.21
CA GLN A 134 12.15 -3.86 -17.03
C GLN A 134 11.20 -2.83 -16.45
N TYR A 135 10.41 -2.18 -17.29
CA TYR A 135 9.27 -1.38 -16.88
C TYR A 135 8.02 -1.79 -17.64
N GLY A 136 6.87 -1.64 -17.01
CA GLY A 136 5.55 -1.75 -17.61
C GLY A 136 4.72 -0.52 -17.26
N ILE A 137 4.09 0.07 -18.26
CA ILE A 137 3.28 1.28 -18.12
C ILE A 137 1.97 1.09 -18.87
N TYR A 138 0.85 1.40 -18.21
CA TYR A 138 -0.44 1.67 -18.83
C TYR A 138 -0.89 3.07 -18.44
N ILE A 139 -1.37 3.85 -19.39
CA ILE A 139 -1.89 5.19 -19.15
C ILE A 139 -3.32 5.26 -19.63
N GLU A 140 -4.22 5.66 -18.73
CA GLU A 140 -5.63 5.89 -19.04
C GLU A 140 -6.06 7.32 -18.67
N ASN A 141 -7.11 7.79 -19.33
CA ASN A 141 -7.72 9.07 -18.98
C ASN A 141 -8.69 8.92 -17.79
N LYS A 142 -9.28 10.02 -17.37
CA LYS A 142 -10.27 10.06 -16.28
C LYS A 142 -11.49 9.17 -16.52
N ASN A 143 -11.84 8.90 -17.77
CA ASN A 143 -12.96 8.05 -18.17
C ASN A 143 -12.59 6.57 -18.27
N SER A 144 -11.34 6.20 -17.93
CA SER A 144 -10.80 4.83 -18.05
C SER A 144 -10.60 4.36 -19.51
N GLU A 145 -10.42 5.30 -20.42
CA GLU A 145 -10.02 5.01 -21.79
C GLU A 145 -8.50 4.94 -21.87
N LEU A 146 -7.96 3.86 -22.46
CA LEU A 146 -6.53 3.67 -22.62
C LEU A 146 -5.98 4.73 -23.58
N LEU A 147 -4.98 5.47 -23.11
CA LEU A 147 -4.27 6.50 -23.89
C LEU A 147 -2.97 5.96 -24.47
N ASP A 148 -2.23 5.17 -23.69
CA ASP A 148 -0.92 4.67 -24.08
C ASP A 148 -0.52 3.45 -23.24
N CYS A 149 0.41 2.63 -23.75
CA CYS A 149 1.08 1.58 -23.01
C CYS A 149 2.47 1.33 -23.58
N ASP A 150 3.43 1.05 -22.71
CA ASP A 150 4.80 0.72 -23.12
C ASP A 150 5.48 -0.23 -22.13
N THR A 151 6.36 -1.07 -22.66
CA THR A 151 7.22 -1.96 -21.87
C THR A 151 8.52 -2.20 -22.61
N ARG A 152 9.64 -2.14 -21.90
CA ARG A 152 10.95 -2.51 -22.46
C ARG A 152 11.89 -3.03 -21.38
N LEU A 153 12.80 -3.86 -21.79
CA LEU A 153 13.96 -4.25 -20.98
C LEU A 153 14.96 -3.10 -20.94
N ILE A 154 15.57 -2.90 -19.77
CA ILE A 154 16.58 -1.88 -19.51
C ILE A 154 17.89 -2.56 -19.16
N ARG A 155 18.97 -2.12 -19.76
CA ARG A 155 20.30 -2.68 -19.53
C ARG A 155 20.90 -2.10 -18.26
N PRO A 156 21.17 -2.92 -17.21
CA PRO A 156 21.80 -2.44 -15.98
C PRO A 156 23.29 -2.13 -16.22
N ILE A 157 23.85 -1.22 -15.42
CA ILE A 157 25.29 -0.90 -15.40
C ILE A 157 26.06 -2.00 -14.72
N ASP A 158 25.55 -2.48 -13.56
CA ASP A 158 26.18 -3.56 -12.81
C ASP A 158 25.91 -4.91 -13.46
N LYS A 159 26.91 -5.42 -14.18
CA LYS A 159 26.79 -6.72 -14.86
C LYS A 159 26.51 -7.90 -13.92
N ARG A 160 26.76 -7.77 -12.61
CA ARG A 160 26.39 -8.78 -11.61
C ARG A 160 24.87 -8.95 -11.53
N GLY A 161 24.10 -7.95 -11.93
CA GLY A 161 22.64 -8.04 -12.06
C GLY A 161 22.16 -8.94 -13.21
N LEU A 162 23.00 -9.18 -14.22
CA LEU A 162 22.73 -10.08 -15.34
C LEU A 162 23.17 -11.51 -15.00
N ASN A 163 22.48 -12.13 -14.06
CA ASN A 163 22.81 -13.45 -13.52
C ASN A 163 21.62 -14.43 -13.61
N ALA A 164 21.88 -15.72 -13.38
CA ALA A 164 20.88 -16.77 -13.48
C ALA A 164 19.61 -16.46 -12.66
N ARG A 165 19.78 -16.00 -11.41
CA ARG A 165 18.66 -15.70 -10.52
C ARG A 165 17.73 -14.60 -11.09
N THR A 166 18.29 -13.54 -11.69
CA THR A 166 17.52 -12.48 -12.33
C THR A 166 16.79 -13.00 -13.57
N TYR A 167 17.49 -13.79 -14.40
CA TYR A 167 16.90 -14.33 -15.62
C TYR A 167 15.79 -15.35 -15.34
N GLU A 168 15.98 -16.21 -14.34
CA GLU A 168 14.98 -17.17 -13.91
C GLU A 168 13.72 -16.49 -13.33
N PHE A 169 13.93 -15.47 -12.51
CA PHE A 169 12.84 -14.74 -11.88
C PHE A 169 11.95 -13.98 -12.90
N LEU A 170 12.58 -13.37 -13.89
CA LEU A 170 11.88 -12.58 -14.92
C LEU A 170 11.52 -13.39 -16.16
N HIS A 171 11.84 -14.68 -16.19
CA HIS A 171 11.62 -15.54 -17.37
C HIS A 171 12.18 -14.96 -18.67
N ILE A 172 13.31 -14.22 -18.60
CA ILE A 172 14.00 -13.62 -19.73
C ILE A 172 15.35 -14.28 -19.96
N GLY A 173 15.86 -14.13 -21.19
CA GLY A 173 17.15 -14.69 -21.57
C GLY A 173 18.16 -13.63 -22.05
N PRO A 174 19.46 -14.01 -22.16
CA PRO A 174 20.49 -13.10 -22.65
C PRO A 174 20.22 -12.54 -24.04
N SER A 175 19.47 -13.24 -24.88
CA SER A 175 19.07 -12.77 -26.22
C SER A 175 18.13 -11.60 -26.19
N GLN A 176 17.19 -11.60 -25.25
CA GLN A 176 16.25 -10.49 -25.02
C GLN A 176 16.98 -9.26 -24.46
N MET A 177 17.91 -9.48 -23.51
CA MET A 177 18.72 -8.41 -22.92
C MET A 177 19.66 -7.71 -23.93
N ARG A 178 20.01 -8.35 -25.04
CA ARG A 178 20.77 -7.66 -26.11
C ARG A 178 19.99 -6.54 -26.76
N LYS A 179 18.65 -6.62 -26.75
CA LYS A 179 17.74 -5.58 -27.30
C LYS A 179 17.33 -4.52 -26.26
N ALA A 180 17.79 -4.70 -25.00
CA ALA A 180 17.44 -3.79 -23.91
C ALA A 180 17.95 -2.36 -24.19
N ILE A 181 17.10 -1.39 -23.87
CA ILE A 181 17.43 0.02 -23.96
C ILE A 181 18.34 0.48 -22.81
N SER A 182 18.88 1.67 -22.89
CA SER A 182 19.61 2.29 -21.79
C SER A 182 18.62 2.88 -20.77
N PHE A 183 19.05 3.03 -19.51
CA PHE A 183 18.28 3.76 -18.49
C PHE A 183 17.97 5.21 -18.95
N ARG A 184 18.87 5.82 -19.72
CA ARG A 184 18.65 7.18 -20.27
C ARG A 184 17.48 7.20 -21.25
N GLU A 185 17.33 6.20 -22.10
CA GLU A 185 16.18 6.08 -23.01
C GLU A 185 14.88 5.86 -22.22
N PHE A 186 14.88 4.98 -21.22
CA PHE A 186 13.74 4.84 -20.30
C PHE A 186 13.38 6.17 -19.62
N TYR A 187 14.38 6.90 -19.12
CA TYR A 187 14.19 8.23 -18.52
C TYR A 187 13.52 9.21 -19.49
N LEU A 188 13.92 9.23 -20.75
CA LEU A 188 13.32 10.08 -21.77
C LEU A 188 11.88 9.66 -22.09
N ASN A 189 11.60 8.36 -22.17
CA ASN A 189 10.26 7.83 -22.35
C ASN A 189 9.35 8.21 -21.17
N LEU A 190 9.80 7.97 -19.95
CA LEU A 190 9.04 8.33 -18.76
C LEU A 190 8.80 9.85 -18.70
N LYS A 191 9.80 10.66 -19.06
CA LYS A 191 9.66 12.11 -19.15
C LYS A 191 8.59 12.52 -20.16
N TYR A 192 8.62 11.91 -21.35
CA TYR A 192 7.60 12.13 -22.38
C TYR A 192 6.19 11.82 -21.87
N PHE A 193 5.98 10.66 -21.20
CA PHE A 193 4.68 10.30 -20.63
C PHE A 193 4.22 11.28 -19.55
N MET A 194 5.13 11.72 -18.67
CA MET A 194 4.82 12.69 -17.63
C MET A 194 4.45 14.06 -18.19
N GLU A 195 5.14 14.53 -19.23
CA GLU A 195 4.90 15.83 -19.86
C GLU A 195 3.66 15.82 -20.76
N THR A 196 3.41 14.72 -21.49
CA THR A 196 2.29 14.59 -22.43
C THR A 196 0.96 14.39 -21.72
N TYR A 197 0.93 13.48 -20.74
CA TYR A 197 -0.32 13.06 -20.10
C TYR A 197 -0.53 13.66 -18.71
N ASN A 198 0.50 14.20 -18.08
CA ASN A 198 0.47 14.72 -16.69
C ASN A 198 -0.28 13.78 -15.72
N PRO A 199 0.07 12.49 -15.68
CA PRO A 199 -0.67 11.50 -14.92
C PRO A 199 -0.29 11.50 -13.45
N VAL A 200 -1.20 10.98 -12.61
CA VAL A 200 -0.86 10.46 -11.28
C VAL A 200 -0.42 9.01 -11.43
N ILE A 201 0.70 8.64 -10.81
CA ILE A 201 1.31 7.31 -10.96
C ILE A 201 0.78 6.40 -9.85
N TYR A 202 0.17 5.29 -10.24
CA TYR A 202 -0.29 4.22 -9.35
C TYR A 202 0.69 3.05 -9.38
N VAL A 203 1.13 2.61 -8.21
CA VAL A 203 2.05 1.47 -8.03
C VAL A 203 1.52 0.48 -7.01
N TRP A 204 1.95 -0.78 -7.10
CA TRP A 204 1.63 -1.80 -6.11
C TRP A 204 2.76 -1.92 -5.07
N GLY A 205 2.67 -1.14 -4.00
CA GLY A 205 3.71 -1.11 -2.97
C GLY A 205 4.56 0.15 -3.02
N LYS A 206 5.77 0.07 -2.49
CA LYS A 206 6.68 1.23 -2.36
C LYS A 206 8.03 1.04 -3.05
N ASN A 207 8.30 -0.15 -3.55
CA ASN A 207 9.62 -0.51 -4.07
C ASN A 207 9.95 0.28 -5.34
N ASP A 208 8.97 0.41 -6.25
CA ASP A 208 9.09 1.12 -7.52
C ASP A 208 9.60 2.55 -7.34
N MET A 209 8.98 3.31 -6.43
CA MET A 209 9.44 4.66 -6.10
C MET A 209 10.90 4.69 -5.64
N SER A 210 11.29 3.74 -4.77
CA SER A 210 12.63 3.71 -4.20
C SER A 210 13.69 3.33 -5.23
N VAL A 211 13.36 2.37 -6.11
CA VAL A 211 14.28 1.91 -7.16
C VAL A 211 14.42 2.96 -8.25
N LEU A 212 13.33 3.65 -8.60
CA LEU A 212 13.37 4.77 -9.56
C LEU A 212 14.23 5.93 -9.04
N ASP A 213 14.08 6.32 -7.77
CA ASP A 213 14.93 7.32 -7.13
C ASP A 213 16.41 6.91 -7.11
N SER A 214 16.68 5.63 -6.89
CA SER A 214 18.04 5.07 -6.94
C SER A 214 18.60 5.11 -8.37
N GLY A 215 17.76 4.82 -9.37
CA GLY A 215 18.12 4.88 -10.78
C GLY A 215 18.53 6.29 -11.21
N TYR A 216 17.76 7.33 -10.85
CA TYR A 216 18.14 8.72 -11.12
C TYR A 216 19.53 9.08 -10.55
N LYS A 217 19.79 8.68 -9.30
CA LYS A 217 21.10 8.93 -8.64
C LYS A 217 22.23 8.17 -9.32
N LEU A 218 22.01 6.88 -9.62
CA LEU A 218 23.02 6.03 -10.24
C LEU A 218 23.46 6.55 -11.59
N HIS A 219 22.51 7.05 -12.37
CA HIS A 219 22.76 7.59 -13.72
C HIS A 219 23.03 9.10 -13.76
N ASN A 220 23.13 9.76 -12.59
CA ASN A 220 23.34 11.19 -12.44
C ASN A 220 22.33 12.02 -13.24
N LEU A 221 21.06 11.63 -13.17
CA LEU A 221 19.94 12.29 -13.82
C LEU A 221 19.08 13.06 -12.80
N LYS A 222 18.53 14.20 -13.21
CA LYS A 222 17.61 14.94 -12.36
C LYS A 222 16.27 14.21 -12.25
N PRO A 223 15.74 13.98 -11.02
CA PRO A 223 14.44 13.34 -10.87
C PRO A 223 13.33 14.09 -11.61
N ILE A 224 12.57 13.39 -12.44
CA ILE A 224 11.36 13.89 -13.13
C ILE A 224 10.07 13.58 -12.39
N THR A 225 10.14 12.65 -11.43
CA THR A 225 9.02 12.30 -10.54
C THR A 225 9.33 12.67 -9.11
N LYS A 226 8.30 12.94 -8.33
CA LYS A 226 8.36 13.25 -6.89
C LYS A 226 7.42 12.31 -6.14
N ARG A 227 7.66 12.09 -4.86
CA ARG A 227 6.81 11.23 -4.03
C ARG A 227 5.31 11.56 -4.11
N LYS A 228 4.95 12.82 -4.24
CA LYS A 228 3.57 13.27 -4.38
C LYS A 228 2.87 12.84 -5.68
N ASP A 229 3.64 12.48 -6.69
CA ASP A 229 3.13 12.03 -7.98
C ASP A 229 2.70 10.56 -7.95
N PHE A 230 3.02 9.85 -6.85
CA PHE A 230 2.73 8.42 -6.67
C PHE A 230 1.62 8.15 -5.67
N ILE A 231 0.76 7.20 -6.01
CA ILE A 231 -0.21 6.58 -5.12
C ILE A 231 0.12 5.09 -4.98
N ASN A 232 0.41 4.67 -3.75
CA ASN A 232 0.54 3.25 -3.42
C ASN A 232 -0.85 2.64 -3.26
N LEU A 233 -1.35 1.97 -4.30
CA LEU A 233 -2.71 1.42 -4.34
C LEU A 233 -2.93 0.35 -3.26
N MET A 234 -1.93 -0.51 -3.00
CA MET A 234 -2.00 -1.49 -1.91
C MET A 234 -2.26 -0.82 -0.57
N GLN A 235 -1.57 0.30 -0.28
CA GLN A 235 -1.76 1.02 0.98
C GLN A 235 -3.14 1.71 1.05
N VAL A 236 -3.67 2.20 -0.06
CA VAL A 236 -5.02 2.78 -0.16
C VAL A 236 -6.07 1.72 0.20
N ILE A 237 -5.97 0.52 -0.38
CA ILE A 237 -6.85 -0.62 -0.11
C ILE A 237 -6.73 -1.06 1.36
N LYS A 238 -5.49 -1.21 1.87
CA LYS A 238 -5.24 -1.56 3.27
C LYS A 238 -5.85 -0.55 4.25
N ASN A 239 -5.80 0.74 3.93
CA ASN A 239 -6.39 1.78 4.76
C ASN A 239 -7.92 1.69 4.77
N TYR A 240 -8.54 1.47 3.61
CA TYR A 240 -9.99 1.37 3.49
C TYR A 240 -10.57 0.17 4.27
N TYR A 241 -9.95 -1.00 4.14
CA TYR A 241 -10.40 -2.23 4.79
C TYR A 241 -9.76 -2.49 6.17
N SER A 242 -8.87 -1.61 6.63
CA SER A 242 -8.11 -1.77 7.89
C SER A 242 -7.25 -3.04 7.91
N ILE A 243 -6.69 -3.45 6.78
CA ILE A 243 -5.82 -4.62 6.65
C ILE A 243 -4.43 -4.30 7.19
N LYS A 244 -3.86 -5.22 7.97
CA LYS A 244 -2.55 -5.03 8.61
C LYS A 244 -1.39 -5.46 7.72
N ASP A 245 -1.51 -6.63 7.12
CA ASP A 245 -0.44 -7.26 6.36
C ASP A 245 -0.45 -6.79 4.90
N ASP A 246 0.69 -6.88 4.25
CA ASP A 246 0.79 -6.58 2.83
C ASP A 246 0.08 -7.68 2.02
N ILE A 247 -0.56 -7.28 0.93
CA ILE A 247 -1.33 -8.15 0.06
C ILE A 247 -0.56 -8.27 -1.25
N GLY A 248 -0.29 -9.50 -1.70
CA GLY A 248 0.25 -9.71 -3.05
C GLY A 248 -0.74 -9.24 -4.12
N LEU A 249 -0.24 -8.73 -5.24
CA LEU A 249 -1.06 -8.15 -6.31
C LEU A 249 -2.12 -9.13 -6.83
N PHE A 250 -1.74 -10.34 -7.18
CA PHE A 250 -2.64 -11.39 -7.65
C PHE A 250 -3.68 -11.80 -6.61
N LYS A 251 -3.27 -11.89 -5.33
CA LYS A 251 -4.21 -12.16 -4.23
C LYS A 251 -5.23 -11.03 -4.05
N ALA A 252 -4.86 -9.79 -4.35
CA ALA A 252 -5.81 -8.69 -4.31
C ALA A 252 -6.84 -8.79 -5.44
N VAL A 253 -6.43 -9.21 -6.65
CA VAL A 253 -7.35 -9.49 -7.76
C VAL A 253 -8.30 -10.62 -7.39
N GLU A 254 -7.77 -11.78 -6.92
CA GLU A 254 -8.58 -12.92 -6.49
C GLU A 254 -9.64 -12.51 -5.45
N TRP A 255 -9.21 -11.74 -4.46
CA TRP A 255 -10.10 -11.30 -3.39
C TRP A 255 -11.18 -10.33 -3.87
N LEU A 256 -10.86 -9.41 -4.79
CA LEU A 256 -11.81 -8.43 -5.31
C LEU A 256 -12.77 -9.02 -6.35
N GLU A 257 -12.36 -10.03 -7.10
CA GLU A 257 -13.19 -10.76 -8.08
C GLU A 257 -13.98 -11.91 -7.46
N ASP A 258 -13.65 -12.34 -6.23
CA ASP A 258 -14.17 -13.59 -5.62
C ASP A 258 -13.92 -14.83 -6.49
N LYS A 259 -12.77 -14.87 -7.16
CA LYS A 259 -12.35 -15.95 -8.07
C LYS A 259 -10.89 -16.30 -7.82
N LYS A 260 -10.57 -17.59 -7.85
CA LYS A 260 -9.16 -18.03 -7.84
C LYS A 260 -8.55 -17.81 -9.23
N ILE A 261 -7.39 -17.18 -9.27
CA ILE A 261 -6.57 -17.08 -10.46
C ILE A 261 -5.70 -18.35 -10.52
N ILE A 262 -5.84 -19.12 -11.60
CA ILE A 262 -5.11 -20.40 -11.78
C ILE A 262 -3.71 -20.14 -12.36
N ASP A 263 -3.47 -18.94 -12.91
CA ASP A 263 -2.21 -18.61 -13.58
C ASP A 263 -1.05 -18.46 -12.58
N THR A 264 0.07 -19.05 -12.93
CA THR A 264 1.35 -18.81 -12.26
C THR A 264 1.77 -17.38 -12.54
N GLN A 265 2.10 -16.63 -11.50
CA GLN A 265 2.63 -15.28 -11.63
C GLN A 265 3.97 -15.34 -12.41
N GLU A 266 3.94 -14.92 -13.66
CA GLU A 266 5.14 -14.54 -14.38
C GLU A 266 5.43 -13.09 -14.00
N HIS A 267 6.60 -12.79 -13.47
CA HIS A 267 7.01 -11.44 -13.12
C HIS A 267 7.36 -10.66 -14.40
N ASP A 268 6.34 -10.19 -15.09
CA ASP A 268 6.44 -9.27 -16.24
C ASP A 268 5.87 -7.91 -15.83
N ALA A 269 6.69 -6.86 -15.95
CA ALA A 269 6.31 -5.52 -15.51
C ALA A 269 5.05 -4.99 -16.21
N LEU A 270 4.80 -5.35 -17.48
CA LEU A 270 3.60 -4.91 -18.19
C LEU A 270 2.35 -5.59 -17.65
N ASP A 271 2.44 -6.89 -17.38
CA ASP A 271 1.33 -7.66 -16.81
C ASP A 271 1.03 -7.21 -15.38
N ASP A 272 2.05 -6.94 -14.56
CA ASP A 272 1.86 -6.45 -13.19
C ASP A 272 1.30 -5.01 -13.18
N ALA A 273 1.70 -4.14 -14.13
CA ALA A 273 1.08 -2.83 -14.33
C ALA A 273 -0.41 -2.96 -14.74
N TYR A 274 -0.74 -3.89 -15.65
CA TYR A 274 -2.11 -4.20 -16.02
C TYR A 274 -2.93 -4.73 -14.85
N MET A 275 -2.38 -5.65 -14.05
CA MET A 275 -3.04 -6.16 -12.86
C MET A 275 -3.26 -5.06 -11.82
N THR A 276 -2.34 -4.12 -11.68
CA THR A 276 -2.51 -2.93 -10.81
C THR A 276 -3.67 -2.06 -11.30
N MET A 277 -3.78 -1.83 -12.61
CA MET A 277 -4.92 -1.14 -13.23
C MET A 277 -6.24 -1.89 -12.98
N LYS A 278 -6.25 -3.20 -13.17
CA LYS A 278 -7.41 -4.06 -12.91
C LYS A 278 -7.87 -3.99 -11.45
N VAL A 279 -6.93 -4.07 -10.50
CA VAL A 279 -7.23 -3.91 -9.06
C VAL A 279 -7.84 -2.53 -8.77
N PHE A 280 -7.31 -1.46 -9.38
CA PHE A 280 -7.87 -0.11 -9.23
C PHE A 280 -9.34 -0.08 -9.64
N HIS A 281 -9.70 -0.61 -10.80
CA HIS A 281 -11.07 -0.61 -11.30
C HIS A 281 -12.00 -1.49 -10.47
N LEU A 282 -11.58 -2.71 -10.12
CA LEU A 282 -12.35 -3.61 -9.26
C LEU A 282 -12.64 -2.97 -7.90
N PHE A 283 -11.63 -2.41 -7.27
CA PHE A 283 -11.76 -1.77 -5.96
C PHE A 283 -12.66 -0.53 -6.05
N LYS A 284 -12.44 0.35 -7.03
CA LYS A 284 -13.28 1.54 -7.26
C LYS A 284 -14.75 1.13 -7.44
N ASN A 285 -15.04 0.15 -8.29
CA ASN A 285 -16.40 -0.33 -8.53
C ASN A 285 -17.04 -0.89 -7.27
N GLN A 286 -16.31 -1.72 -6.50
CA GLN A 286 -16.82 -2.32 -5.28
C GLN A 286 -17.20 -1.27 -4.22
N ILE A 287 -16.37 -0.24 -4.01
CA ILE A 287 -16.66 0.77 -2.98
C ILE A 287 -17.69 1.81 -3.41
N THR A 288 -17.83 2.08 -4.72
CA THR A 288 -18.87 2.99 -5.23
C THR A 288 -20.24 2.31 -5.29
N SER A 289 -20.31 1.03 -5.66
CA SER A 289 -21.56 0.25 -5.66
C SER A 289 -22.13 0.06 -4.25
N ASN A 290 -21.29 -0.06 -3.23
CA ASN A 290 -21.72 -0.19 -1.83
C ASN A 290 -22.30 1.10 -1.22
N LYS A 291 -22.11 2.28 -1.83
CA LYS A 291 -22.74 3.53 -1.38
C LYS A 291 -24.28 3.50 -1.49
N PHE A 292 -24.83 2.69 -2.37
CA PHE A 292 -26.29 2.57 -2.56
C PHE A 292 -26.97 1.64 -1.54
N LYS A 293 -26.25 0.95 -0.68
CA LYS A 293 -26.82 0.02 0.33
C LYS A 293 -26.96 0.60 1.74
N ILE A 294 -26.64 1.87 1.95
CA ILE A 294 -26.92 2.54 3.23
C ILE A 294 -28.37 3.04 3.18
N THR A 295 -29.32 2.14 3.42
CA THR A 295 -30.71 2.48 3.70
C THR A 295 -30.77 3.35 4.95
N LYS A 296 -31.32 4.56 4.80
CA LYS A 296 -31.66 5.46 5.90
C LYS A 296 -32.50 4.68 6.92
N PRO A 297 -32.24 4.78 8.22
CA PRO A 297 -33.10 4.17 9.21
C PRO A 297 -34.49 4.76 9.08
N ASN A 298 -35.50 3.91 8.94
CA ASN A 298 -36.90 4.29 8.93
C ASN A 298 -37.21 5.12 10.19
N LYS A 299 -37.50 6.40 10.02
CA LYS A 299 -38.13 7.18 11.08
C LYS A 299 -39.50 6.55 11.33
N LYS A 300 -39.62 5.82 12.42
CA LYS A 300 -40.97 5.49 12.96
C LYS A 300 -41.66 6.80 13.25
N LYS A 301 -42.73 7.07 12.51
CA LYS A 301 -43.72 8.07 12.89
C LYS A 301 -44.43 7.53 14.13
N ASN A 302 -44.32 8.24 15.23
CA ASN A 302 -45.32 8.27 16.29
C ASN A 302 -46.15 9.52 16.06
#